data_c5971bdbf234aac46f05f974fc8611dc
#
_entry.id   c5971bdbf234aac46f05f974fc8611dc
#
_cell.length_a   1.000
_cell.length_b   1.000
_cell.length_c   1.000
_cell.angle_alpha   90.00
_cell.angle_beta   90.00
_cell.angle_gamma   90.00
#
_symmetry.space_group_name_H-M   'P 1'
#
loop_
_entity.id
_entity.type
_entity.pdbx_description
1 polymer ?
#
loop_
_entity_poly.entity_id
_entity_poly.type
_entity_poly.pdbx_seq_one_letter_code
_entity_poly.pdbx_strand_id
1 'polypeptide(L)'
;MKRIVTVIITTLILLLIQSSPAYDLIRVALGAKPDLLLIFLVFIAFRYGSFDGIIYGFIIGLLQDIVSSGTFGSYAIIFLNIGFFVGFFNTRIFIKQIAAGIFVTLIGYLIKIIALFLVTSIYSDLSNVAVLIRSELLVGLPLTVILSSPAFILFEKLAPLIYDKQKIHVDDSTKEY
;
A
#
# COMPACT_ATOMS: atom_id res chain seq x y z
N MET A 1 21.17 4.40 -0.57
CA MET A 1 20.97 4.29 0.88
C MET A 1 19.87 5.23 1.39
N LYS A 2 19.86 6.53 1.07
CA LYS A 2 18.85 7.49 1.54
C LYS A 2 17.39 7.06 1.28
N ARG A 3 17.08 6.51 0.09
CA ARG A 3 15.73 6.06 -0.30
C ARG A 3 15.15 5.00 0.65
N ILE A 4 15.91 3.91 0.87
CA ILE A 4 15.47 2.80 1.73
C ILE A 4 15.24 3.30 3.15
N VAL A 5 16.15 4.14 3.67
CA VAL A 5 16.03 4.73 5.00
C VAL A 5 14.77 5.58 5.12
N THR A 6 14.49 6.44 4.12
CA THR A 6 13.27 7.27 4.14
C THR A 6 12.00 6.41 4.10
N VAL A 7 11.96 5.36 3.28
CA VAL A 7 10.81 4.45 3.22
C VAL A 7 10.64 3.72 4.56
N ILE A 8 11.71 3.21 5.15
CA ILE A 8 11.65 2.54 6.46
C ILE A 8 11.15 3.50 7.54
N ILE A 9 11.69 4.72 7.61
CA ILE A 9 11.27 5.71 8.60
C ILE A 9 9.79 6.06 8.42
N THR A 10 9.35 6.31 7.18
CA THR A 10 7.93 6.62 6.90
C THR A 10 7.04 5.44 7.26
N THR A 11 7.45 4.21 6.94
CA THR A 11 6.72 2.99 7.31
C THR A 11 6.59 2.85 8.82
N LEU A 12 7.68 3.08 9.58
CA LEU A 12 7.66 3.02 11.04
C LEU A 12 6.71 4.06 11.64
N ILE A 13 6.71 5.29 11.10
CA ILE A 13 5.78 6.34 11.54
C ILE A 13 4.32 5.91 11.27
N LEU A 14 4.03 5.38 10.08
CA LEU A 14 2.69 4.90 9.76
C LEU A 14 2.28 3.71 10.63
N LEU A 15 3.19 2.78 10.93
CA LEU A 15 2.96 1.68 11.86
C LEU A 15 2.62 2.18 13.26
N LEU A 16 3.37 3.15 13.79
CA LEU A 16 3.09 3.76 15.09
C LEU A 16 1.70 4.40 15.11
N ILE A 17 1.33 5.11 14.05
CA ILE A 17 -0.01 5.69 13.93
C ILE A 17 -1.08 4.60 13.94
N GLN A 18 -0.90 3.53 13.14
CA GLN A 18 -1.87 2.43 13.05
C GLN A 18 -1.95 1.57 14.32
N SER A 19 -0.89 1.53 15.13
CA SER A 19 -0.85 0.82 16.41
C SER A 19 -1.31 1.69 17.59
N SER A 20 -1.65 2.95 17.35
CA SER A 20 -2.12 3.87 18.38
C SER A 20 -3.52 3.48 18.89
N PRO A 21 -3.79 3.57 20.20
CA PRO A 21 -5.14 3.35 20.75
C PRO A 21 -6.21 4.25 20.12
N ALA A 22 -5.85 5.47 19.71
CA ALA A 22 -6.76 6.37 19.00
C ALA A 22 -7.18 5.79 17.64
N TYR A 23 -6.32 5.03 16.98
CA TYR A 23 -6.63 4.37 15.72
C TYR A 23 -7.52 3.13 15.93
N ASP A 24 -7.39 2.45 17.06
CA ASP A 24 -8.27 1.35 17.44
C ASP A 24 -9.70 1.82 17.76
N LEU A 25 -9.89 3.06 18.24
CA LEU A 25 -11.22 3.66 18.39
C LEU A 25 -11.97 3.74 17.04
N ILE A 26 -11.27 4.01 15.94
CA ILE A 26 -11.86 4.00 14.59
C ILE A 26 -12.39 2.60 14.27
N ARG A 27 -11.61 1.55 14.57
CA ARG A 27 -12.04 0.16 14.39
C ARG A 27 -13.27 -0.18 15.23
N VAL A 28 -13.29 0.24 16.47
CA VAL A 28 -14.43 -0.01 17.38
C VAL A 28 -15.68 0.72 16.90
N ALA A 29 -15.53 1.97 16.44
CA ALA A 29 -16.67 2.80 16.00
C ALA A 29 -17.22 2.38 14.64
N LEU A 30 -16.36 1.98 13.69
CA LEU A 30 -16.73 1.76 12.29
C LEU A 30 -16.67 0.29 11.87
N GLY A 31 -16.09 -0.60 12.69
CA GLY A 31 -15.95 -2.03 12.41
C GLY A 31 -14.69 -2.40 11.61
N ALA A 32 -14.01 -1.44 10.99
CA ALA A 32 -12.72 -1.62 10.33
C ALA A 32 -11.91 -0.33 10.38
N LYS A 33 -10.61 -0.43 10.05
CA LYS A 33 -9.71 0.74 10.00
C LYS A 33 -9.09 0.90 8.61
N PRO A 34 -8.82 2.16 8.17
CA PRO A 34 -8.14 2.39 6.90
C PRO A 34 -6.71 1.85 6.94
N ASP A 35 -6.23 1.36 5.80
CA ASP A 35 -4.88 0.80 5.69
C ASP A 35 -3.90 1.83 5.11
N LEU A 36 -3.21 2.56 6.00
CA LEU A 36 -2.26 3.60 5.61
C LEU A 36 -1.02 3.03 4.94
N LEU A 37 -0.59 1.82 5.35
CA LEU A 37 0.58 1.16 4.76
C LEU A 37 0.30 0.71 3.33
N LEU A 38 -0.91 0.21 3.09
CA LEU A 38 -1.34 -0.13 1.74
C LEU A 38 -1.37 1.12 0.85
N ILE A 39 -1.92 2.25 1.33
CA ILE A 39 -1.94 3.50 0.56
C ILE A 39 -0.51 3.95 0.22
N PHE A 40 0.40 3.87 1.18
CA PHE A 40 1.80 4.25 0.98
C PHE A 40 2.52 3.33 -0.01
N LEU A 41 2.32 2.02 0.09
CA LEU A 41 2.87 1.05 -0.86
C LEU A 41 2.33 1.29 -2.28
N VAL A 42 1.01 1.49 -2.40
CA VAL A 42 0.35 1.76 -3.68
C VAL A 42 0.92 3.05 -4.31
N PHE A 43 1.13 4.09 -3.51
CA PHE A 43 1.77 5.33 -3.96
C PHE A 43 3.18 5.06 -4.51
N ILE A 44 4.02 4.32 -3.78
CA ILE A 44 5.39 3.98 -4.23
C ILE A 44 5.35 3.17 -5.51
N ALA A 45 4.56 2.08 -5.53
CA ALA A 45 4.49 1.18 -6.67
C ALA A 45 3.98 1.88 -7.93
N PHE A 46 2.92 2.69 -7.79
CA PHE A 46 2.36 3.45 -8.90
C PHE A 46 3.32 4.52 -9.43
N ARG A 47 4.08 5.17 -8.54
CA ARG A 47 4.99 6.26 -8.91
C ARG A 47 6.30 5.76 -9.52
N TYR A 48 6.84 4.65 -9.00
CA TYR A 48 8.20 4.20 -9.30
C TYR A 48 8.27 2.86 -10.04
N GLY A 49 7.13 2.20 -10.23
CA GLY A 49 7.00 0.97 -11.01
C GLY A 49 7.09 -0.32 -10.21
N SER A 50 6.96 -1.45 -10.93
CA SER A 50 6.83 -2.78 -10.33
C SER A 50 8.05 -3.22 -9.55
N PHE A 51 9.26 -2.88 -10.02
CA PHE A 51 10.49 -3.31 -9.36
C PHE A 51 10.64 -2.69 -7.96
N ASP A 52 10.46 -1.36 -7.88
CA ASP A 52 10.45 -0.65 -6.59
C ASP A 52 9.25 -1.11 -5.74
N GLY A 53 8.09 -1.32 -6.35
CA GLY A 53 6.90 -1.85 -5.69
C GLY A 53 7.12 -3.20 -5.01
N ILE A 54 7.81 -4.14 -5.66
CA ILE A 54 8.16 -5.44 -5.09
C ILE A 54 9.08 -5.27 -3.87
N ILE A 55 10.19 -4.53 -4.04
CA ILE A 55 11.19 -4.36 -2.99
C ILE A 55 10.60 -3.69 -1.77
N TYR A 56 9.92 -2.55 -1.97
CA TYR A 56 9.33 -1.82 -0.84
C TYR A 56 8.11 -2.53 -0.27
N GLY A 57 7.30 -3.21 -1.11
CA GLY A 57 6.21 -4.05 -0.65
C GLY A 57 6.68 -5.15 0.29
N PHE A 58 7.77 -5.83 -0.06
CA PHE A 58 8.36 -6.84 0.80
C PHE A 58 8.86 -6.25 2.13
N ILE A 59 9.58 -5.12 2.09
CA ILE A 59 10.10 -4.45 3.30
C ILE A 59 8.94 -3.98 4.20
N ILE A 60 7.95 -3.28 3.63
CA ILE A 60 6.79 -2.77 4.36
C ILE A 60 5.99 -3.93 4.97
N GLY A 61 5.79 -5.01 4.20
CA GLY A 61 5.10 -6.20 4.66
C GLY A 61 5.83 -6.92 5.79
N LEU A 62 7.15 -7.06 5.72
CA LEU A 62 7.94 -7.62 6.83
C LEU A 62 7.82 -6.79 8.11
N LEU A 63 7.86 -5.46 8.01
CA LEU A 63 7.68 -4.58 9.16
C LEU A 63 6.26 -4.72 9.74
N GLN A 64 5.25 -4.87 8.90
CA GLN A 64 3.88 -5.13 9.32
C GLN A 64 3.75 -6.50 10.01
N ASP A 65 4.42 -7.53 9.50
CA ASP A 65 4.41 -8.88 10.10
C ASP A 65 5.00 -8.89 11.52
N ILE A 66 6.04 -8.08 11.77
CA ILE A 66 6.65 -7.95 13.11
C ILE A 66 5.66 -7.37 14.12
N VAL A 67 4.80 -6.44 13.69
CA VAL A 67 3.83 -5.76 14.56
C VAL A 67 2.51 -6.54 14.65
N SER A 68 2.17 -7.31 13.62
CA SER A 68 0.95 -8.10 13.61
C SER A 68 1.15 -9.40 14.40
N SER A 69 0.10 -9.85 15.09
CA SER A 69 0.08 -11.14 15.79
C SER A 69 -0.29 -12.32 14.87
N GLY A 70 -0.31 -12.10 13.55
CA GLY A 70 -0.65 -13.12 12.55
C GLY A 70 0.50 -14.04 12.17
N THR A 71 0.32 -14.80 11.10
CA THR A 71 1.35 -15.70 10.54
C THR A 71 2.47 -14.85 9.93
N PHE A 72 3.69 -14.99 10.44
CA PHE A 72 4.86 -14.25 9.96
C PHE A 72 5.12 -14.52 8.46
N GLY A 73 5.35 -13.47 7.70
CA GLY A 73 5.55 -13.52 6.25
C GLY A 73 4.28 -13.33 5.41
N SER A 74 3.08 -13.36 6.03
CA SER A 74 1.83 -13.20 5.30
C SER A 74 1.69 -11.83 4.65
N TYR A 75 1.92 -10.76 5.42
CA TYR A 75 1.87 -9.40 4.87
C TYR A 75 3.02 -9.12 3.92
N ALA A 76 4.21 -9.72 4.13
CA ALA A 76 5.33 -9.59 3.22
C ALA A 76 4.97 -10.11 1.81
N ILE A 77 4.35 -11.30 1.72
CA ILE A 77 3.91 -11.88 0.45
C ILE A 77 2.76 -11.06 -0.16
N ILE A 78 1.78 -10.67 0.64
CA ILE A 78 0.61 -9.89 0.18
C ILE A 78 1.08 -8.55 -0.41
N PHE A 79 1.91 -7.80 0.32
CA PHE A 79 2.36 -6.46 -0.09
C PHE A 79 3.34 -6.51 -1.27
N LEU A 80 4.18 -7.54 -1.35
CA LEU A 80 5.00 -7.80 -2.53
C LEU A 80 4.15 -7.96 -3.79
N ASN A 81 3.10 -8.77 -3.74
CA ASN A 81 2.19 -8.97 -4.86
C ASN A 81 1.45 -7.67 -5.23
N ILE A 82 0.95 -6.93 -4.25
CA ILE A 82 0.31 -5.63 -4.49
C ILE A 82 1.28 -4.68 -5.18
N GLY A 83 2.52 -4.59 -4.66
CA GLY A 83 3.55 -3.74 -5.25
C GLY A 83 3.86 -4.09 -6.70
N PHE A 84 3.93 -5.38 -7.03
CA PHE A 84 4.11 -5.85 -8.39
C PHE A 84 2.96 -5.44 -9.32
N PHE A 85 1.73 -5.83 -8.98
CA PHE A 85 0.57 -5.58 -9.83
C PHE A 85 0.26 -4.10 -9.97
N VAL A 86 0.29 -3.34 -8.88
CA VAL A 86 0.05 -1.90 -8.90
C VAL A 86 1.12 -1.18 -9.71
N GLY A 87 2.39 -1.56 -9.53
CA GLY A 87 3.49 -0.96 -10.26
C GLY A 87 3.45 -1.22 -11.77
N PHE A 88 2.79 -2.29 -12.21
CA PHE A 88 2.57 -2.58 -13.62
C PHE A 88 1.70 -1.51 -14.31
N PHE A 89 0.84 -0.83 -13.56
CA PHE A 89 0.01 0.26 -14.08
C PHE A 89 0.72 1.60 -14.18
N ASN A 90 1.93 1.75 -13.64
CA ASN A 90 2.71 3.00 -13.69
C ASN A 90 2.81 3.60 -15.10
N THR A 91 3.13 2.80 -16.10
CA THR A 91 3.38 3.26 -17.48
C THR A 91 2.12 3.34 -18.33
N ARG A 92 0.98 2.88 -17.85
CA ARG A 92 -0.24 2.68 -18.65
C ARG A 92 -1.37 3.66 -18.36
N ILE A 93 -1.28 4.39 -17.25
CA ILE A 93 -2.39 5.24 -16.80
C ILE A 93 -1.95 6.71 -16.73
N PHE A 94 -2.35 7.50 -17.72
CA PHE A 94 -2.20 8.97 -17.74
C PHE A 94 -3.43 9.64 -17.13
N ILE A 95 -3.70 9.41 -15.84
CA ILE A 95 -4.83 10.03 -15.13
C ILE A 95 -4.28 11.09 -14.17
N LYS A 96 -5.08 12.15 -13.91
CA LYS A 96 -4.75 13.12 -12.86
C LYS A 96 -4.44 12.40 -11.54
N GLN A 97 -3.39 12.80 -10.86
CA GLN A 97 -2.83 12.12 -9.67
C GLN A 97 -3.87 11.69 -8.62
N ILE A 98 -4.89 12.51 -8.37
CA ILE A 98 -5.95 12.23 -7.39
C ILE A 98 -6.83 11.07 -7.84
N ALA A 99 -7.29 11.09 -9.09
CA ALA A 99 -8.15 10.02 -9.63
C ALA A 99 -7.37 8.71 -9.79
N ALA A 100 -6.08 8.79 -10.20
CA ALA A 100 -5.19 7.64 -10.24
C ALA A 100 -5.03 7.01 -8.86
N GLY A 101 -4.81 7.83 -7.82
CA GLY A 101 -4.68 7.36 -6.44
C GLY A 101 -5.88 6.53 -5.97
N ILE A 102 -7.10 7.02 -6.23
CA ILE A 102 -8.34 6.32 -5.88
C ILE A 102 -8.43 4.98 -6.62
N PHE A 103 -8.27 4.99 -7.95
CA PHE A 103 -8.42 3.81 -8.78
C PHE A 103 -7.38 2.73 -8.45
N VAL A 104 -6.11 3.14 -8.31
CA VAL A 104 -5.01 2.20 -8.04
C VAL A 104 -5.07 1.65 -6.62
N THR A 105 -5.51 2.48 -5.64
CA THR A 105 -5.75 2.00 -4.27
C THR A 105 -6.90 1.01 -4.22
N LEU A 106 -7.96 1.22 -4.99
CA LEU A 106 -9.06 0.26 -5.10
C LEU A 106 -8.56 -1.10 -5.59
N ILE A 107 -7.76 -1.11 -6.67
CA ILE A 107 -7.17 -2.35 -7.21
C ILE A 107 -6.26 -3.01 -6.18
N GLY A 108 -5.35 -2.26 -5.56
CA GLY A 108 -4.44 -2.77 -4.53
C GLY A 108 -5.19 -3.37 -3.34
N TYR A 109 -6.29 -2.74 -2.93
CA TYR A 109 -7.12 -3.25 -1.84
C TYR A 109 -7.86 -4.53 -2.21
N LEU A 110 -8.37 -4.64 -3.43
CA LEU A 110 -9.00 -5.88 -3.92
C LEU A 110 -8.00 -7.04 -3.96
N ILE A 111 -6.76 -6.78 -4.41
CA ILE A 111 -5.68 -7.78 -4.38
C ILE A 111 -5.39 -8.18 -2.93
N LYS A 112 -5.34 -7.23 -1.98
CA LYS A 112 -5.19 -7.51 -0.55
C LYS A 112 -6.26 -8.45 -0.04
N ILE A 113 -7.53 -8.19 -0.34
CA ILE A 113 -8.65 -9.02 0.13
C ILE A 113 -8.55 -10.44 -0.42
N ILE A 114 -8.27 -10.59 -1.72
CA ILE A 114 -8.10 -11.91 -2.33
C ILE A 114 -6.93 -12.66 -1.68
N ALA A 115 -5.80 -12.01 -1.49
CA ALA A 115 -4.64 -12.61 -0.87
C ALA A 115 -4.88 -12.95 0.62
N LEU A 116 -5.55 -12.08 1.37
CA LEU A 116 -5.98 -12.35 2.74
C LEU A 116 -6.92 -13.56 2.79
N PHE A 117 -7.89 -13.64 1.89
CA PHE A 117 -8.79 -14.80 1.81
C PHE A 117 -8.01 -16.10 1.62
N LEU A 118 -7.07 -16.12 0.68
CA LEU A 118 -6.25 -17.30 0.40
C LEU A 118 -5.40 -17.71 1.62
N VAL A 119 -4.73 -16.74 2.25
CA VAL A 119 -3.87 -17.02 3.41
C VAL A 119 -4.70 -17.47 4.62
N THR A 120 -5.79 -16.77 4.94
CA THR A 120 -6.60 -17.07 6.12
C THR A 120 -7.40 -18.35 5.97
N SER A 121 -7.81 -18.72 4.76
CA SER A 121 -8.52 -19.99 4.50
C SER A 121 -7.67 -21.23 4.77
N ILE A 122 -6.33 -21.09 4.81
CA ILE A 122 -5.43 -22.21 5.15
C ILE A 122 -5.38 -22.45 6.67
N TYR A 123 -5.55 -21.38 7.46
CA TYR A 123 -5.30 -21.44 8.92
C TYR A 123 -6.54 -21.21 9.78
N SER A 124 -7.69 -20.86 9.21
CA SER A 124 -8.90 -20.49 9.95
C SER A 124 -10.16 -21.10 9.35
N ASP A 125 -11.19 -21.27 10.19
CA ASP A 125 -12.50 -21.70 9.73
C ASP A 125 -13.15 -20.68 8.79
N LEU A 126 -13.81 -21.17 7.75
CA LEU A 126 -14.44 -20.35 6.71
C LEU A 126 -15.46 -19.32 7.24
N SER A 127 -16.13 -19.65 8.36
CA SER A 127 -17.09 -18.72 8.99
C SER A 127 -16.41 -17.45 9.53
N ASN A 128 -15.26 -17.60 10.18
CA ASN A 128 -14.48 -16.48 10.72
C ASN A 128 -13.87 -15.64 9.59
N VAL A 129 -13.41 -16.30 8.53
CA VAL A 129 -12.87 -15.64 7.32
C VAL A 129 -13.94 -14.80 6.64
N ALA A 130 -15.16 -15.29 6.50
CA ALA A 130 -16.26 -14.56 5.87
C ALA A 130 -16.62 -13.28 6.63
N VAL A 131 -16.62 -13.31 7.97
CA VAL A 131 -16.90 -12.12 8.81
C VAL A 131 -15.79 -11.07 8.64
N LEU A 132 -14.52 -11.50 8.66
CA LEU A 132 -13.37 -10.60 8.46
C LEU A 132 -13.43 -9.91 7.08
N ILE A 133 -13.65 -10.67 6.03
CA ILE A 133 -13.73 -10.14 4.67
C ILE A 133 -14.90 -9.19 4.51
N ARG A 134 -16.04 -9.49 5.10
CA ARG A 134 -17.21 -8.62 5.05
C ARG A 134 -16.93 -7.25 5.69
N SER A 135 -16.29 -7.21 6.84
CA SER A 135 -15.92 -5.94 7.50
C SER A 135 -14.89 -5.15 6.70
N GLU A 136 -13.89 -5.83 6.15
CA GLU A 136 -12.87 -5.22 5.28
C GLU A 136 -13.50 -4.65 3.99
N LEU A 137 -14.41 -5.38 3.33
CA LEU A 137 -15.07 -4.93 2.11
C LEU A 137 -16.02 -3.77 2.34
N LEU A 138 -16.86 -3.84 3.39
CA LEU A 138 -17.92 -2.85 3.61
C LEU A 138 -17.40 -1.55 4.23
N VAL A 139 -16.37 -1.62 5.05
CA VAL A 139 -15.88 -0.48 5.82
C VAL A 139 -14.41 -0.17 5.53
N GLY A 140 -13.53 -1.15 5.56
CA GLY A 140 -12.09 -0.97 5.36
C GLY A 140 -11.75 -0.43 3.97
N LEU A 141 -12.36 -1.00 2.92
CA LEU A 141 -12.14 -0.57 1.54
C LEU A 141 -12.58 0.89 1.30
N PRO A 142 -13.85 1.30 1.56
CA PRO A 142 -14.24 2.68 1.29
C PRO A 142 -13.45 3.69 2.12
N LEU A 143 -13.16 3.40 3.39
CA LEU A 143 -12.33 4.27 4.24
C LEU A 143 -10.93 4.44 3.66
N THR A 144 -10.27 3.35 3.23
CA THR A 144 -8.93 3.38 2.66
C THR A 144 -8.91 4.14 1.33
N VAL A 145 -9.90 3.89 0.47
CA VAL A 145 -10.02 4.57 -0.84
C VAL A 145 -10.30 6.07 -0.68
N ILE A 146 -11.19 6.47 0.22
CA ILE A 146 -11.45 7.90 0.48
C ILE A 146 -10.17 8.57 1.01
N LEU A 147 -9.49 7.92 1.95
CA LEU A 147 -8.28 8.47 2.57
C LEU A 147 -7.07 8.46 1.61
N SER A 148 -7.09 7.64 0.56
CA SER A 148 -5.99 7.59 -0.41
C SER A 148 -5.79 8.93 -1.13
N SER A 149 -6.86 9.65 -1.43
CA SER A 149 -6.80 10.94 -2.14
C SER A 149 -5.95 11.99 -1.41
N PRO A 150 -6.24 12.37 -0.15
CA PRO A 150 -5.39 13.30 0.60
C PRO A 150 -4.01 12.71 0.93
N ALA A 151 -3.92 11.40 1.17
CA ALA A 151 -2.65 10.75 1.47
C ALA A 151 -1.69 10.80 0.26
N PHE A 152 -2.16 10.63 -0.97
CA PHE A 152 -1.35 10.78 -2.18
C PHE A 152 -0.77 12.18 -2.30
N ILE A 153 -1.54 13.23 -2.00
CA ILE A 153 -1.06 14.62 -2.00
C ILE A 153 0.05 14.82 -0.95
N LEU A 154 -0.13 14.20 0.23
CA LEU A 154 0.86 14.27 1.30
C LEU A 154 2.16 13.53 0.91
N PHE A 155 2.04 12.31 0.38
CA PHE A 155 3.19 11.50 -0.04
C PHE A 155 3.91 12.11 -1.25
N GLU A 156 3.22 12.84 -2.13
CA GLU A 156 3.87 13.58 -3.22
C GLU A 156 4.83 14.65 -2.69
N LYS A 157 4.51 15.28 -1.56
CA LYS A 157 5.43 16.23 -0.90
C LYS A 157 6.65 15.53 -0.29
N LEU A 158 6.53 14.24 0.07
CA LEU A 158 7.63 13.41 0.57
C LEU A 158 8.43 12.75 -0.57
N ALA A 159 7.88 12.67 -1.77
CA ALA A 159 8.51 12.04 -2.93
C ALA A 159 9.94 12.53 -3.21
N PRO A 160 10.29 13.85 -3.14
CA PRO A 160 11.66 14.30 -3.36
C PRO A 160 12.66 13.82 -2.30
N LEU A 161 12.21 13.42 -1.12
CA LEU A 161 13.06 12.81 -0.09
C LEU A 161 13.35 11.33 -0.39
N ILE A 162 12.40 10.65 -1.06
CA ILE A 162 12.53 9.25 -1.46
C ILE A 162 13.37 9.14 -2.72
N TYR A 163 13.21 10.05 -3.68
CA TYR A 163 13.91 10.06 -4.96
C TYR A 163 14.56 11.42 -5.25
N ASP A 164 15.87 11.44 -5.34
CA ASP A 164 16.66 12.59 -5.78
C ASP A 164 16.30 12.91 -7.24
N LYS A 165 16.05 14.20 -7.54
CA LYS A 165 15.58 14.73 -8.84
C LYS A 165 16.49 14.42 -10.04
N GLN A 166 17.66 13.79 -9.84
CA GLN A 166 18.70 13.67 -10.89
C GLN A 166 18.54 12.49 -11.87
N LYS A 167 17.47 11.66 -11.80
CA LYS A 167 17.28 10.54 -12.74
C LYS A 167 15.97 10.57 -13.55
N ILE A 168 15.31 11.71 -13.67
CA ILE A 168 14.29 11.92 -14.70
C ILE A 168 14.91 12.73 -15.87
N HIS A 169 16.11 12.38 -16.27
CA HIS A 169 16.53 12.55 -17.65
C HIS A 169 16.06 11.28 -18.37
N VAL A 170 14.83 11.27 -18.81
CA VAL A 170 14.44 10.52 -20.00
C VAL A 170 15.40 11.03 -21.08
N ASP A 171 16.15 10.11 -21.62
CA ASP A 171 17.02 10.31 -22.75
C ASP A 171 16.22 10.94 -23.91
N ASP A 172 16.25 12.26 -24.00
CA ASP A 172 15.69 13.04 -25.12
C ASP A 172 16.54 12.87 -26.38
N SER A 173 17.58 12.03 -26.33
CA SER A 173 18.48 11.72 -27.45
C SER A 173 17.89 10.77 -28.49
N THR A 174 16.67 10.23 -28.30
CA THR A 174 16.01 9.37 -29.29
C THR A 174 14.92 10.07 -30.13
N LYS A 175 14.86 11.39 -30.14
CA LYS A 175 13.94 12.16 -31.01
C LYS A 175 14.58 12.79 -32.25
N GLU A 176 15.78 12.36 -32.61
CA GLU A 176 16.35 12.70 -33.93
C GLU A 176 16.57 11.45 -34.75
N TYR A 177 15.52 10.91 -35.38
CA TYR A 177 15.55 10.24 -36.69
C TYR A 177 14.13 10.18 -37.25
#